data_ffde83c9424091c3073dc454e12abd8f
#
_entry.id   ffde83c9424091c3073dc454e12abd8f
#
_cell.length_a   1.000
_cell.length_b   1.000
_cell.length_c   1.000
_cell.angle_alpha   90.00
_cell.angle_beta   90.00
_cell.angle_gamma   90.00
#
_symmetry.space_group_name_H-M   'P 1'
#
loop_
_entity.id
_entity.type
_entity.pdbx_description
1 polymer ?
#
loop_
_entity_poly.entity_id
_entity_poly.type
_entity_poly.pdbx_seq_one_letter_code
_entity_poly.pdbx_strand_id
1 'polypeptide(L)'
;MQQKDKTRLAVVRALLADVMNAAKTSSPIQTDMQLLSLLRKRVAAAQTAKAEFAGAGRQDLVEQEEQQAKVLEEYAGGVETLGADSVRDSVQRVVEEGKAALAAGAKAANMGDVLKKLLGAGGSLEGKNVERSEVARIVKQMMGPTP
;
A
#
# COMPACT_ATOMS: atom_id res chain seq x y z
N MET A 1 14.36 -14.15 -28.21
CA MET A 1 13.79 -13.46 -27.04
C MET A 1 12.58 -14.22 -26.54
N GLN A 2 12.59 -14.61 -25.29
CA GLN A 2 11.50 -15.39 -24.72
C GLN A 2 10.27 -14.48 -24.45
N GLN A 3 9.09 -15.07 -24.50
CA GLN A 3 7.84 -14.35 -24.31
C GLN A 3 7.77 -13.66 -22.94
N LYS A 4 8.37 -14.24 -21.91
CA LYS A 4 8.47 -13.68 -20.57
C LYS A 4 9.20 -12.33 -20.57
N ASP A 5 10.27 -12.18 -21.36
CA ASP A 5 11.03 -10.93 -21.47
C ASP A 5 10.23 -9.85 -22.18
N LYS A 6 9.45 -10.22 -23.19
CA LYS A 6 8.54 -9.28 -23.88
C LYS A 6 7.46 -8.75 -22.95
N THR A 7 6.86 -9.63 -22.14
CA THR A 7 5.86 -9.26 -21.15
C THR A 7 6.45 -8.31 -20.11
N ARG A 8 7.64 -8.64 -19.60
CA ARG A 8 8.34 -7.80 -18.62
C ARG A 8 8.64 -6.41 -19.18
N LEU A 9 9.13 -6.34 -20.42
CA LEU A 9 9.40 -5.08 -21.10
C LEU A 9 8.14 -4.24 -21.28
N ALA A 10 7.04 -4.86 -21.70
CA ALA A 10 5.76 -4.18 -21.86
C ALA A 10 5.23 -3.62 -20.53
N VAL A 11 5.34 -4.39 -19.44
CA VAL A 11 4.94 -3.97 -18.09
C VAL A 11 5.79 -2.77 -17.63
N VAL A 12 7.11 -2.84 -17.79
CA VAL A 12 8.02 -1.75 -17.39
C VAL A 12 7.71 -0.48 -18.17
N ARG A 13 7.49 -0.56 -19.47
CA ARG A 13 7.13 0.59 -20.31
C ARG A 13 5.82 1.23 -19.85
N ALA A 14 4.81 0.42 -19.55
CA ALA A 14 3.53 0.90 -19.07
C ALA A 14 3.66 1.60 -17.72
N LEU A 15 4.44 1.04 -16.79
CA LEU A 15 4.71 1.65 -15.49
C LEU A 15 5.44 2.98 -15.62
N LEU A 16 6.46 3.05 -16.48
CA LEU A 16 7.18 4.30 -16.74
C LEU A 16 6.24 5.36 -17.30
N ALA A 17 5.35 4.99 -18.22
CA ALA A 17 4.36 5.91 -18.76
C ALA A 17 3.43 6.43 -17.65
N ASP A 18 2.98 5.57 -16.74
CA ASP A 18 2.14 5.98 -15.62
C ASP A 18 2.86 6.95 -14.68
N VAL A 19 4.13 6.68 -14.37
CA VAL A 19 4.95 7.56 -13.52
C VAL A 19 5.15 8.91 -14.19
N MET A 20 5.45 8.92 -15.48
CA MET A 20 5.62 10.17 -16.25
C MET A 20 4.32 10.97 -16.36
N ASN A 21 3.19 10.30 -16.54
CA ASN A 21 1.89 10.94 -16.57
C ASN A 21 1.51 11.51 -15.20
N ALA A 22 1.79 10.78 -14.12
CA ALA A 22 1.56 11.25 -12.75
C ALA A 22 2.40 12.48 -12.42
N ALA A 23 3.62 12.59 -12.95
CA ALA A 23 4.49 13.75 -12.76
C ALA A 23 3.91 15.04 -13.33
N LYS A 24 2.98 14.94 -14.28
CA LYS A 24 2.27 16.08 -14.90
C LYS A 24 1.02 16.50 -14.11
N THR A 25 0.68 15.77 -13.07
CA THR A 25 -0.48 16.01 -12.21
C THR A 25 -0.06 16.58 -10.87
N SER A 26 -1.03 16.91 -10.01
CA SER A 26 -0.80 17.33 -8.63
C SER A 26 -0.36 16.18 -7.70
N SER A 27 -0.34 14.93 -8.21
CA SER A 27 -0.04 13.73 -7.43
C SER A 27 1.06 12.89 -8.08
N PRO A 28 2.30 13.43 -8.18
CA PRO A 28 3.41 12.68 -8.76
C PRO A 28 3.82 11.49 -7.86
N ILE A 29 4.38 10.46 -8.49
CA ILE A 29 4.93 9.30 -7.78
C ILE A 29 6.33 9.68 -7.26
N GLN A 30 6.44 9.87 -5.95
CA GLN A 30 7.67 10.32 -5.29
C GLN A 30 8.17 9.34 -4.22
N THR A 31 7.35 8.41 -3.77
CA THR A 31 7.69 7.46 -2.70
C THR A 31 7.46 6.03 -3.13
N ASP A 32 8.14 5.10 -2.45
CA ASP A 32 7.97 3.67 -2.67
C ASP A 32 6.53 3.22 -2.41
N MET A 33 5.86 3.82 -1.43
CA MET A 33 4.47 3.49 -1.12
C MET A 33 3.51 3.94 -2.22
N GLN A 34 3.78 5.08 -2.85
CA GLN A 34 3.00 5.53 -4.01
C GLN A 34 3.21 4.62 -5.20
N LEU A 35 4.44 4.16 -5.43
CA LEU A 35 4.74 3.19 -6.47
C LEU A 35 4.05 1.86 -6.18
N LEU A 36 4.08 1.38 -4.94
CA LEU A 36 3.41 0.15 -4.53
C LEU A 36 1.89 0.23 -4.75
N SER A 37 1.28 1.37 -4.43
CA SER A 37 -0.15 1.61 -4.69
C SER A 37 -0.46 1.54 -6.18
N LEU A 38 0.39 2.10 -7.03
CA LEU A 38 0.26 2.03 -8.48
C LEU A 38 0.35 0.58 -8.98
N LEU A 39 1.33 -0.17 -8.48
CA LEU A 39 1.52 -1.58 -8.83
C LEU A 39 0.30 -2.42 -8.44
N ARG A 40 -0.22 -2.24 -7.24
CA ARG A 40 -1.41 -2.93 -6.75
C ARG A 40 -2.66 -2.59 -7.56
N LYS A 41 -2.79 -1.33 -7.96
CA LYS A 41 -3.89 -0.88 -8.82
C LYS A 41 -3.84 -1.56 -10.19
N ARG A 42 -2.64 -1.69 -10.76
CA ARG A 42 -2.45 -2.40 -12.02
C ARG A 42 -2.72 -3.90 -11.91
N VAL A 43 -2.32 -4.53 -10.81
CA VAL A 43 -2.64 -5.93 -10.54
C VAL A 43 -4.16 -6.12 -10.48
N ALA A 44 -4.87 -5.27 -9.77
CA ALA A 44 -6.32 -5.32 -9.67
C ALA A 44 -6.99 -5.16 -11.05
N ALA A 45 -6.50 -4.23 -11.87
CA ALA A 45 -7.00 -4.03 -13.23
C ALA A 45 -6.76 -5.26 -14.11
N ALA A 46 -5.59 -5.90 -13.99
CA ALA A 46 -5.27 -7.13 -14.71
C ALA A 46 -6.20 -8.29 -14.30
N GLN A 47 -6.50 -8.41 -13.01
CA GLN A 47 -7.43 -9.45 -12.52
C GLN A 47 -8.85 -9.21 -13.04
N THR A 48 -9.30 -7.96 -13.09
CA THR A 48 -10.60 -7.61 -13.66
C THR A 48 -10.66 -7.93 -15.16
N ALA A 49 -9.64 -7.54 -15.91
CA ALA A 49 -9.54 -7.84 -17.34
C ALA A 49 -9.51 -9.35 -17.60
N LYS A 50 -8.77 -10.10 -16.77
CA LYS A 50 -8.70 -11.55 -16.84
C LYS A 50 -10.10 -12.19 -16.69
N ALA A 51 -10.89 -11.71 -15.72
CA ALA A 51 -12.24 -12.21 -15.50
C ALA A 51 -13.16 -11.90 -16.69
N GLU A 52 -13.06 -10.71 -17.26
CA GLU A 52 -13.82 -10.29 -18.44
C GLU A 52 -13.47 -11.14 -19.66
N PHE A 53 -12.19 -11.40 -19.92
CA PHE A 53 -11.74 -12.24 -21.01
C PHE A 53 -12.14 -13.70 -20.84
N ALA A 54 -12.12 -14.20 -19.62
CA ALA A 54 -12.60 -15.55 -19.29
C ALA A 54 -14.09 -15.68 -19.60
N GLY A 55 -14.89 -14.69 -19.26
CA GLY A 55 -16.31 -14.62 -19.57
C GLY A 55 -16.60 -14.56 -21.08
N ALA A 56 -15.69 -13.95 -21.85
CA ALA A 56 -15.77 -13.85 -23.30
C ALA A 56 -15.17 -15.07 -24.05
N GLY A 57 -14.62 -16.06 -23.33
CA GLY A 57 -14.00 -17.24 -23.94
C GLY A 57 -12.63 -16.98 -24.57
N ARG A 58 -11.98 -15.88 -24.21
CA ARG A 58 -10.68 -15.47 -24.79
C ARG A 58 -9.54 -15.94 -23.89
N GLN A 59 -9.24 -17.22 -23.93
CA GLN A 59 -8.18 -17.83 -23.10
C GLN A 59 -6.79 -17.28 -23.40
N ASP A 60 -6.52 -16.90 -24.65
CA ASP A 60 -5.27 -16.26 -25.06
C ASP A 60 -5.02 -14.93 -24.29
N LEU A 61 -6.06 -14.13 -24.13
CA LEU A 61 -5.99 -12.87 -23.39
C LEU A 61 -5.95 -13.08 -21.88
N VAL A 62 -6.63 -14.15 -21.38
CA VAL A 62 -6.55 -14.54 -19.96
C VAL A 62 -5.10 -14.85 -19.58
N GLU A 63 -4.40 -15.64 -20.37
CA GLU A 63 -3.00 -16.00 -20.12
C GLU A 63 -2.08 -14.78 -20.17
N GLN A 64 -2.33 -13.88 -21.11
CA GLN A 64 -1.56 -12.65 -21.23
C GLN A 64 -1.70 -11.75 -19.98
N GLU A 65 -2.93 -11.54 -19.50
CA GLU A 65 -3.18 -10.78 -18.28
C GLU A 65 -2.58 -11.44 -17.04
N GLU A 66 -2.63 -12.76 -16.98
CA GLU A 66 -2.03 -13.53 -15.89
C GLU A 66 -0.51 -13.36 -15.84
N GLN A 67 0.16 -13.39 -16.97
CA GLN A 67 1.61 -13.15 -17.06
C GLN A 67 1.96 -11.72 -16.65
N GLN A 68 1.19 -10.74 -17.08
CA GLN A 68 1.39 -9.34 -16.68
C GLN A 68 1.20 -9.17 -15.17
N ALA A 69 0.17 -9.78 -14.60
CA ALA A 69 -0.09 -9.73 -13.17
C ALA A 69 1.07 -10.33 -12.36
N LYS A 70 1.64 -11.44 -12.80
CA LYS A 70 2.80 -12.05 -12.14
C LYS A 70 4.02 -11.13 -12.11
N VAL A 71 4.32 -10.45 -13.21
CA VAL A 71 5.43 -9.50 -13.29
C VAL A 71 5.18 -8.31 -12.35
N LEU A 72 3.98 -7.78 -12.34
CA LEU A 72 3.59 -6.69 -11.45
C LEU A 72 3.70 -7.08 -9.97
N GLU A 73 3.28 -8.29 -9.62
CA GLU A 73 3.39 -8.82 -8.25
C GLU A 73 4.84 -9.02 -7.82
N GLU A 74 5.72 -9.45 -8.72
CA GLU A 74 7.16 -9.54 -8.45
C GLU A 74 7.73 -8.17 -8.09
N TYR A 75 7.39 -7.12 -8.84
CA TYR A 75 7.83 -5.76 -8.54
C TYR A 75 7.23 -5.22 -7.24
N ALA A 76 5.96 -5.50 -6.99
CA ALA A 76 5.31 -5.10 -5.74
C ALA A 76 5.96 -5.77 -4.52
N GLY A 77 6.32 -7.05 -4.65
CA GLY A 77 7.03 -7.79 -3.61
C GLY A 77 8.46 -7.29 -3.35
N GLY A 78 9.05 -6.61 -4.33
CA GLY A 78 10.38 -6.01 -4.20
C GLY A 78 10.40 -4.67 -3.47
N VAL A 79 9.24 -4.05 -3.25
CA VAL A 79 9.15 -2.81 -2.47
C VAL A 79 9.18 -3.18 -0.99
N GLU A 80 10.21 -2.69 -0.29
CA GLU A 80 10.33 -2.93 1.14
C GLU A 80 9.25 -2.15 1.90
N THR A 81 8.44 -2.90 2.65
CA THR A 81 7.43 -2.33 3.54
C THR A 81 7.68 -2.81 4.96
N LEU A 82 7.28 -2.00 5.93
CA LEU A 82 7.34 -2.41 7.33
C LEU A 82 6.30 -3.51 7.57
N GLY A 83 6.72 -4.62 8.18
CA GLY A 83 5.82 -5.75 8.44
C GLY A 83 4.67 -5.38 9.37
N ALA A 84 3.54 -6.08 9.24
CA ALA A 84 2.34 -5.83 10.05
C ALA A 84 2.61 -5.91 11.55
N ASP A 85 3.46 -6.84 12.00
CA ASP A 85 3.81 -6.99 13.40
C ASP A 85 4.57 -5.78 13.94
N SER A 86 5.51 -5.24 13.15
CA SER A 86 6.27 -4.04 13.52
C SER A 86 5.37 -2.81 13.60
N VAL A 87 4.42 -2.68 12.68
CA VAL A 87 3.41 -1.61 12.70
C VAL A 87 2.55 -1.75 13.95
N ARG A 88 2.09 -2.95 14.25
CA ARG A 88 1.25 -3.25 15.41
C ARG A 88 1.96 -2.90 16.71
N ASP A 89 3.24 -3.26 16.86
CA ASP A 89 4.05 -2.93 18.03
C ASP A 89 4.18 -1.42 18.23
N SER A 90 4.41 -0.68 17.15
CA SER A 90 4.48 0.79 17.18
C SER A 90 3.14 1.41 17.59
N VAL A 91 2.04 0.90 17.06
CA VAL A 91 0.69 1.36 17.41
C VAL A 91 0.39 1.07 18.88
N GLN A 92 0.70 -0.13 19.34
CA GLN A 92 0.49 -0.54 20.73
C GLN A 92 1.22 0.39 21.71
N ARG A 93 2.49 0.70 21.41
CA ARG A 93 3.30 1.59 22.23
C ARG A 93 2.65 2.98 22.36
N VAL A 94 2.22 3.57 21.26
CA VAL A 94 1.58 4.90 21.26
C VAL A 94 0.24 4.87 22.00
N VAL A 95 -0.56 3.81 21.82
CA VAL A 95 -1.85 3.65 22.51
C VAL A 95 -1.63 3.52 24.02
N GLU A 96 -0.62 2.75 24.46
CA GLU A 96 -0.28 2.59 25.89
C GLU A 96 0.21 3.89 26.50
N GLU A 97 1.05 4.65 25.78
CA GLU A 97 1.48 5.99 26.20
C GLU A 97 0.28 6.93 26.38
N GLY A 98 -0.68 6.87 25.48
CA GLY A 98 -1.92 7.64 25.56
C GLY A 98 -2.75 7.29 26.78
N LYS A 99 -2.86 6.01 27.11
CA LYS A 99 -3.57 5.52 28.31
C LYS A 99 -2.87 5.97 29.60
N ALA A 100 -1.55 5.88 29.62
CA ALA A 100 -0.75 6.34 30.76
C ALA A 100 -0.89 7.85 30.97
N ALA A 101 -0.86 8.63 29.90
CA ALA A 101 -1.07 10.07 29.95
C ALA A 101 -2.49 10.43 30.44
N LEU A 102 -3.49 9.69 30.03
CA LEU A 102 -4.88 9.86 30.50
C LEU A 102 -4.97 9.61 32.01
N ALA A 103 -4.34 8.56 32.50
CA ALA A 103 -4.29 8.24 33.94
C ALA A 103 -3.59 9.34 34.74
N ALA A 104 -2.65 10.08 34.13
CA ALA A 104 -1.97 11.21 34.73
C ALA A 104 -2.74 12.54 34.60
N GLY A 105 -3.97 12.52 34.10
CA GLY A 105 -4.84 13.69 33.98
C GLY A 105 -4.81 14.42 32.63
N ALA A 106 -4.12 13.85 31.64
CA ALA A 106 -4.12 14.40 30.29
C ALA A 106 -5.45 14.11 29.57
N LYS A 107 -5.74 14.87 28.52
CA LYS A 107 -6.90 14.65 27.67
C LYS A 107 -6.77 13.32 26.94
N ALA A 108 -7.88 12.60 26.80
CA ALA A 108 -7.94 11.36 26.05
C ALA A 108 -7.52 11.57 24.59
N ALA A 109 -6.57 10.75 24.12
CA ALA A 109 -6.14 10.77 22.73
C ALA A 109 -7.19 10.12 21.84
N ASN A 110 -7.53 10.76 20.75
CA ASN A 110 -8.39 10.17 19.73
C ASN A 110 -7.55 9.48 18.65
N MET A 111 -8.22 8.82 17.70
CA MET A 111 -7.56 8.11 16.60
C MET A 111 -6.65 9.04 15.78
N GLY A 112 -7.09 10.28 15.52
CA GLY A 112 -6.29 11.27 14.80
C GLY A 112 -5.01 11.64 15.53
N ASP A 113 -5.05 11.78 16.85
CA ASP A 113 -3.86 12.07 17.68
C ASP A 113 -2.86 10.92 17.62
N VAL A 114 -3.34 9.69 17.70
CA VAL A 114 -2.49 8.48 17.62
C VAL A 114 -1.83 8.39 16.25
N LEU A 115 -2.59 8.58 15.17
CA LEU A 115 -2.07 8.58 13.81
C LEU A 115 -1.01 9.68 13.61
N LYS A 116 -1.25 10.87 14.14
CA LYS A 116 -0.30 11.98 14.08
C LYS A 116 1.00 11.66 14.81
N LYS A 117 0.93 11.03 15.98
CA LYS A 117 2.12 10.59 16.71
C LYS A 117 2.90 9.50 16.00
N LEU A 118 2.24 8.63 15.25
CA LEU A 118 2.88 7.54 14.52
C LEU A 118 3.50 8.04 13.20
N LEU A 119 2.74 8.77 12.42
CA LEU A 119 3.09 9.14 11.05
C LEU A 119 3.63 10.57 10.91
N GLY A 120 3.45 11.40 11.92
CA GLY A 120 3.92 12.79 11.93
C GLY A 120 5.41 12.90 12.22
N ALA A 121 5.90 14.13 12.24
CA ALA A 121 7.30 14.44 12.52
C ALA A 121 7.72 13.89 13.88
N GLY A 122 8.81 13.14 13.91
CA GLY A 122 9.32 12.47 15.12
C GLY A 122 8.58 11.20 15.51
N GLY A 123 7.59 10.77 14.74
CA GLY A 123 6.85 9.54 14.98
C GLY A 123 7.64 8.28 14.64
N SER A 124 7.30 7.17 15.28
CA SER A 124 8.00 5.90 15.10
C SER A 124 7.86 5.30 13.69
N LEU A 125 6.83 5.70 12.96
CA LEU A 125 6.58 5.26 11.57
C LEU A 125 6.93 6.34 10.54
N GLU A 126 7.50 7.46 10.97
CA GLU A 126 7.94 8.52 10.06
C GLU A 126 9.01 7.98 9.09
N GLY A 127 8.82 8.24 7.81
CA GLY A 127 9.74 7.79 6.77
C GLY A 127 9.76 6.28 6.52
N LYS A 128 8.94 5.50 7.20
CA LYS A 128 8.80 4.06 6.98
C LYS A 128 7.80 3.77 5.86
N ASN A 129 8.04 2.70 5.13
CA ASN A 129 7.13 2.25 4.07
C ASN A 129 5.94 1.51 4.69
N VAL A 130 4.89 2.24 5.01
CA VAL A 130 3.65 1.73 5.59
C VAL A 130 2.45 2.34 4.87
N GLU A 131 1.37 1.57 4.75
CA GLU A 131 0.10 2.09 4.25
C GLU A 131 -0.66 2.78 5.38
N ARG A 132 -1.04 4.04 5.16
CA ARG A 132 -1.82 4.79 6.14
C ARG A 132 -3.15 4.13 6.48
N SER A 133 -3.81 3.54 5.49
CA SER A 133 -5.07 2.82 5.69
C SER A 133 -4.91 1.60 6.61
N GLU A 134 -3.80 0.88 6.46
CA GLU A 134 -3.49 -0.27 7.32
C GLU A 134 -3.16 0.17 8.74
N VAL A 135 -2.36 1.23 8.89
CA VAL A 135 -2.05 1.81 10.20
C VAL A 135 -3.33 2.27 10.88
N ALA A 136 -4.21 2.97 10.18
CA ALA A 136 -5.50 3.43 10.71
C ALA A 136 -6.38 2.26 11.16
N ARG A 137 -6.41 1.17 10.39
CA ARG A 137 -7.15 -0.05 10.73
C ARG A 137 -6.64 -0.67 12.03
N ILE A 138 -5.33 -0.78 12.17
CA ILE A 138 -4.69 -1.35 13.37
C ILE A 138 -4.95 -0.45 14.58
N VAL A 139 -4.83 0.88 14.44
CA VAL A 139 -5.15 1.83 15.50
C VAL A 139 -6.59 1.66 15.95
N LYS A 140 -7.53 1.56 15.02
CA LYS A 140 -8.95 1.36 15.32
C LYS A 140 -9.19 0.06 16.09
N GLN A 141 -8.52 -1.01 15.69
CA GLN A 141 -8.62 -2.31 16.37
C GLN A 141 -8.10 -2.24 17.80
N MET A 142 -6.98 -1.55 18.03
CA MET A 142 -6.34 -1.47 19.34
C MET A 142 -7.00 -0.49 20.29
N MET A 143 -7.58 0.59 19.78
CA MET A 143 -8.32 1.55 20.59
C MET A 143 -9.73 1.07 20.95
N GLY A 144 -10.20 0.03 20.25
CA GLY A 144 -11.53 -0.51 20.44
C GLY A 144 -12.63 0.36 19.81
N PRO A 145 -13.90 -0.07 19.91
CA PRO A 145 -15.01 0.71 19.37
C PRO A 145 -15.12 2.03 20.12
N THR A 146 -15.29 3.12 19.37
CA THR A 146 -15.61 4.42 19.95
C THR A 146 -16.99 4.36 20.60
N PRO A 147 -17.12 4.75 21.87
CA PRO A 147 -18.45 4.81 22.50
C PRO A 147 -19.35 5.85 21.85
#